data_bf368aeb458f1f0e55d2dec0935aa510
#
_entry.id   bf368aeb458f1f0e55d2dec0935aa510
#
_cell.length_a   1.000
_cell.length_b   1.000
_cell.length_c   1.000
_cell.angle_alpha   90.00
_cell.angle_beta   90.00
_cell.angle_gamma   90.00
#
_symmetry.space_group_name_H-M   'P 1'
#
loop_
_entity.id
_entity.type
_entity.pdbx_description
1 polymer ?
#
loop_
_entity_poly.entity_id
_entity_poly.type
_entity_poly.pdbx_seq_one_letter_code
_entity_poly.pdbx_strand_id
1 'polypeptide(L)'
;LGRDTARYLLEKNSRGSGLALIEGVMGYYDGIGLSADASAYDLARATGTPAVLVLGGRGRALTAAAAVKGMRDFRPDSGIRGVILNRVSPMLYPRLKEAIEGETGVTVYGYLPNLPGCALESRHLGLVTAAEVAGLREKLSALAAQAEKSVDIDGLLALAASAPALDAAAPALPPPVEGRPRIA
;
A
#
# COMPACT_ATOMS: atom_id res chain seq x y z
N LEU A 1 -4.99 16.91 -7.27
CA LEU A 1 -4.48 16.55 -8.59
C LEU A 1 -5.53 15.68 -9.31
N GLY A 2 -5.76 15.94 -10.60
CA GLY A 2 -6.63 15.07 -11.41
C GLY A 2 -5.97 13.72 -11.70
N ARG A 3 -6.80 12.72 -12.08
CA ARG A 3 -6.33 11.37 -12.39
C ARG A 3 -5.26 11.33 -13.47
N ASP A 4 -5.41 12.11 -14.53
CA ASP A 4 -4.42 12.18 -15.63
C ASP A 4 -3.06 12.69 -15.15
N THR A 5 -3.08 13.71 -14.27
CA THR A 5 -1.85 14.24 -13.66
C THR A 5 -1.19 13.18 -12.76
N ALA A 6 -1.98 12.44 -11.97
CA ALA A 6 -1.46 11.36 -11.13
C ALA A 6 -0.85 10.23 -11.97
N ARG A 7 -1.50 9.82 -13.05
CA ARG A 7 -0.97 8.85 -14.02
C ARG A 7 0.36 9.32 -14.61
N TYR A 8 0.40 10.56 -15.10
CA TYR A 8 1.62 11.14 -15.67
C TYR A 8 2.77 11.19 -14.66
N LEU A 9 2.49 11.59 -13.42
CA LEU A 9 3.51 11.67 -12.38
C LEU A 9 4.04 10.28 -12.03
N LEU A 10 3.18 9.28 -11.95
CA LEU A 10 3.60 7.90 -11.71
C LEU A 10 4.49 7.42 -12.86
N GLU A 11 4.04 7.54 -14.09
CA GLU A 11 4.79 7.12 -15.28
C GLU A 11 6.14 7.83 -15.36
N LYS A 12 6.16 9.16 -15.20
CA LYS A 12 7.37 9.97 -15.25
C LYS A 12 8.39 9.56 -14.18
N ASN A 13 7.94 9.31 -12.94
CA ASN A 13 8.84 9.03 -11.83
C ASN A 13 9.23 7.55 -11.72
N SER A 14 8.53 6.65 -12.39
CA SER A 14 8.88 5.23 -12.45
C SER A 14 9.77 4.85 -13.64
N ARG A 15 10.01 5.77 -14.56
CA ARG A 15 10.88 5.51 -15.74
C ARG A 15 12.26 5.03 -15.32
N GLY A 16 12.69 3.91 -15.91
CA GLY A 16 13.98 3.31 -15.61
C GLY A 16 14.05 2.54 -14.29
N SER A 17 12.96 2.47 -13.54
CA SER A 17 12.85 1.64 -12.33
C SER A 17 12.30 0.25 -12.69
N GLY A 18 12.82 -0.79 -12.05
CA GLY A 18 12.28 -2.15 -12.20
C GLY A 18 10.94 -2.35 -11.51
N LEU A 19 10.61 -1.50 -10.53
CA LEU A 19 9.38 -1.55 -9.75
C LEU A 19 9.01 -0.15 -9.26
N ALA A 20 7.72 0.17 -9.28
CA ALA A 20 7.14 1.31 -8.59
C ALA A 20 6.24 0.82 -7.44
N LEU A 21 6.48 1.31 -6.24
CA LEU A 21 5.66 1.02 -5.07
C LEU A 21 4.89 2.26 -4.65
N ILE A 22 3.57 2.13 -4.52
CA ILE A 22 2.68 3.21 -4.09
C ILE A 22 2.18 2.88 -2.68
N GLU A 23 2.41 3.78 -1.72
CA GLU A 23 1.86 3.68 -0.39
C GLU A 23 0.49 4.36 -0.31
N GLY A 24 -0.52 3.63 0.15
CA GLY A 24 -1.83 4.18 0.52
C GLY A 24 -1.81 4.67 1.96
N VAL A 25 -2.08 5.94 2.21
CA VAL A 25 -1.93 6.59 3.52
C VAL A 25 -3.14 6.41 4.42
N MET A 26 -4.35 6.43 3.85
CA MET A 26 -5.63 6.30 4.55
C MET A 26 -6.21 4.90 4.35
N GLY A 27 -7.41 4.66 4.85
CA GLY A 27 -8.16 3.46 4.48
C GLY A 27 -8.32 3.39 2.96
N TYR A 28 -8.33 2.18 2.43
CA TYR A 28 -8.26 1.94 0.97
C TYR A 28 -9.32 2.71 0.18
N TYR A 29 -10.53 2.83 0.72
CA TYR A 29 -11.66 3.53 0.10
C TYR A 29 -11.89 4.94 0.64
N ASP A 30 -11.06 5.39 1.59
CA ASP A 30 -11.24 6.69 2.23
C ASP A 30 -10.65 7.79 1.35
N GLY A 31 -11.52 8.60 0.80
CA GLY A 31 -11.16 9.72 -0.07
C GLY A 31 -11.67 11.05 0.49
N ILE A 32 -12.08 11.95 -0.38
CA ILE A 32 -12.55 13.28 -0.01
C ILE A 32 -13.94 13.17 0.62
N GLY A 33 -14.06 13.60 1.86
CA GLY A 33 -15.32 13.50 2.62
C GLY A 33 -15.70 12.03 2.87
N LEU A 34 -16.90 11.64 2.46
CA LEU A 34 -17.39 10.25 2.51
C LEU A 34 -17.42 9.60 1.11
N SER A 35 -16.60 10.06 0.18
CA SER A 35 -16.46 9.48 -1.14
C SER A 35 -15.16 8.67 -1.29
N ALA A 36 -15.06 7.89 -2.35
CA ALA A 36 -13.83 7.22 -2.70
C ALA A 36 -12.92 8.06 -3.63
N ASP A 37 -13.28 9.30 -3.93
CA ASP A 37 -12.51 10.19 -4.80
C ASP A 37 -11.18 10.54 -4.15
N ALA A 38 -10.10 10.42 -4.92
CA ALA A 38 -8.72 10.61 -4.47
C ALA A 38 -8.24 9.63 -3.39
N SER A 39 -8.96 8.54 -3.15
CA SER A 39 -8.52 7.44 -2.28
C SER A 39 -7.41 6.59 -2.94
N ALA A 40 -6.81 5.68 -2.17
CA ALA A 40 -5.89 4.67 -2.70
C ALA A 40 -6.57 3.79 -3.76
N TYR A 41 -7.84 3.45 -3.57
CA TYR A 41 -8.65 2.73 -4.54
C TYR A 41 -8.80 3.51 -5.85
N ASP A 42 -9.11 4.81 -5.79
CA ASP A 42 -9.26 5.66 -6.98
C ASP A 42 -7.95 5.75 -7.77
N LEU A 43 -6.82 5.87 -7.08
CA LEU A 43 -5.51 5.86 -7.71
C LEU A 43 -5.19 4.50 -8.33
N ALA A 44 -5.42 3.40 -7.63
CA ALA A 44 -5.19 2.05 -8.14
C ALA A 44 -6.00 1.79 -9.40
N ARG A 45 -7.27 2.20 -9.44
CA ARG A 45 -8.11 2.14 -10.65
C ARG A 45 -7.57 2.99 -11.79
N ALA A 46 -7.24 4.24 -11.50
CA ALA A 46 -6.76 5.18 -12.52
C ALA A 46 -5.47 4.69 -13.19
N THR A 47 -4.64 3.97 -12.47
CA THR A 47 -3.34 3.46 -12.95
C THR A 47 -3.36 1.99 -13.37
N GLY A 48 -4.43 1.26 -13.08
CA GLY A 48 -4.48 -0.20 -13.27
C GLY A 48 -3.57 -0.98 -12.31
N THR A 49 -3.12 -0.34 -11.23
CA THR A 49 -2.18 -0.95 -10.29
C THR A 49 -2.88 -1.97 -9.39
N PRO A 50 -2.40 -3.23 -9.30
CA PRO A 50 -2.94 -4.19 -8.35
C PRO A 50 -2.67 -3.75 -6.91
N ALA A 51 -3.66 -3.91 -6.03
CA ALA A 51 -3.56 -3.52 -4.64
C ALA A 51 -3.27 -4.73 -3.73
N VAL A 52 -2.38 -4.53 -2.76
CA VAL A 52 -2.09 -5.47 -1.68
C VAL A 52 -2.48 -4.82 -0.36
N LEU A 53 -3.42 -5.44 0.36
CA LEU A 53 -3.85 -4.96 1.66
C LEU A 53 -2.83 -5.33 2.73
N VAL A 54 -2.45 -4.39 3.58
CA VAL A 54 -1.72 -4.67 4.82
C VAL A 54 -2.72 -4.72 5.96
N LEU A 55 -3.05 -5.94 6.43
CA LEU A 55 -4.09 -6.16 7.42
C LEU A 55 -3.49 -6.46 8.79
N GLY A 56 -3.85 -5.67 9.80
CA GLY A 56 -3.51 -5.97 11.20
C GLY A 56 -4.22 -7.23 11.68
N GLY A 57 -3.44 -8.25 12.04
CA GLY A 57 -3.98 -9.56 12.46
C GLY A 57 -4.13 -9.76 13.96
N ARG A 58 -3.71 -8.78 14.79
CA ARG A 58 -3.79 -8.93 16.26
C ARG A 58 -5.23 -9.10 16.73
N GLY A 59 -5.48 -10.19 17.48
CA GLY A 59 -6.81 -10.49 18.02
C GLY A 59 -7.86 -10.90 17.00
N ARG A 60 -7.45 -11.21 15.76
CA ARG A 60 -8.36 -11.66 14.70
C ARG A 60 -8.12 -13.13 14.37
N ALA A 61 -9.21 -13.84 14.10
CA ALA A 61 -9.22 -15.18 13.55
C ALA A 61 -10.01 -15.17 12.23
N LEU A 62 -11.10 -15.88 12.11
CA LEU A 62 -11.93 -15.88 10.89
C LEU A 62 -12.43 -14.49 10.49
N THR A 63 -12.57 -13.57 11.44
CA THR A 63 -12.89 -12.15 11.16
C THR A 63 -11.90 -11.48 10.21
N ALA A 64 -10.64 -11.96 10.13
CA ALA A 64 -9.68 -11.47 9.15
C ALA A 64 -10.13 -11.78 7.71
N ALA A 65 -10.62 -13.00 7.46
CA ALA A 65 -11.17 -13.39 6.16
C ALA A 65 -12.42 -12.57 5.80
N ALA A 66 -13.33 -12.36 6.77
CA ALA A 66 -14.51 -11.53 6.57
C ALA A 66 -14.13 -10.08 6.22
N ALA A 67 -13.11 -9.52 6.87
CA ALA A 67 -12.62 -8.17 6.56
C ALA A 67 -12.04 -8.09 5.14
N VAL A 68 -11.21 -9.05 4.73
CA VAL A 68 -10.66 -9.10 3.36
C VAL A 68 -11.78 -9.24 2.34
N LYS A 69 -12.75 -10.14 2.59
CA LYS A 69 -13.90 -10.34 1.71
C LYS A 69 -14.70 -9.06 1.56
N GLY A 70 -15.03 -8.40 2.67
CA GLY A 70 -15.73 -7.12 2.64
C GLY A 70 -14.98 -6.05 1.86
N MET A 71 -13.68 -5.90 2.08
CA MET A 71 -12.85 -4.95 1.35
C MET A 71 -12.80 -5.26 -0.16
N ARG A 72 -12.61 -6.52 -0.54
CA ARG A 72 -12.56 -6.94 -1.95
C ARG A 72 -13.90 -6.73 -2.65
N ASP A 73 -15.00 -7.13 -2.01
CA ASP A 73 -16.33 -7.17 -2.62
C ASP A 73 -17.08 -5.84 -2.52
N PHE A 74 -16.56 -4.88 -1.75
CA PHE A 74 -17.17 -3.54 -1.58
C PHE A 74 -17.29 -2.77 -2.90
N ARG A 75 -16.37 -3.02 -3.83
CA ARG A 75 -16.44 -2.54 -5.22
C ARG A 75 -16.07 -3.68 -6.17
N PRO A 76 -16.81 -3.88 -7.28
CA PRO A 76 -16.55 -4.96 -8.24
C PRO A 76 -15.16 -4.84 -8.89
N ASP A 77 -14.64 -3.65 -8.95
CA ASP A 77 -13.33 -3.28 -9.50
C ASP A 77 -12.33 -2.86 -8.43
N SER A 78 -12.40 -3.46 -7.24
CA SER A 78 -11.56 -3.13 -6.09
C SER A 78 -10.06 -3.20 -6.38
N GLY A 79 -9.63 -4.01 -7.34
CA GLY A 79 -8.21 -4.19 -7.66
C GLY A 79 -7.41 -4.91 -6.57
N ILE A 80 -8.04 -5.34 -5.47
CA ILE A 80 -7.37 -6.06 -4.38
C ILE A 80 -7.02 -7.45 -4.86
N ARG A 81 -5.71 -7.75 -4.93
CA ARG A 81 -5.15 -9.00 -5.42
C ARG A 81 -4.35 -9.76 -4.37
N GLY A 82 -4.02 -9.11 -3.27
CA GLY A 82 -3.20 -9.71 -2.24
C GLY A 82 -3.40 -9.13 -0.85
N VAL A 83 -2.88 -9.86 0.13
CA VAL A 83 -2.86 -9.47 1.54
C VAL A 83 -1.49 -9.77 2.13
N ILE A 84 -0.99 -8.87 2.96
CA ILE A 84 0.10 -9.11 3.89
C ILE A 84 -0.47 -8.95 5.31
N LEU A 85 -0.23 -9.94 6.17
CA LEU A 85 -0.72 -9.92 7.54
C LEU A 85 0.32 -9.26 8.46
N ASN A 86 -0.06 -8.20 9.16
CA ASN A 86 0.82 -7.49 10.07
C ASN A 86 0.51 -7.83 11.53
N ARG A 87 1.55 -8.01 12.35
CA ARG A 87 1.48 -8.37 13.77
C ARG A 87 0.78 -9.71 14.00
N VAL A 88 1.10 -10.71 13.18
CA VAL A 88 0.62 -12.09 13.28
C VAL A 88 1.77 -13.00 13.73
N SER A 89 1.50 -13.90 14.64
CA SER A 89 2.50 -14.89 15.09
C SER A 89 2.74 -15.95 14.00
N PRO A 90 3.96 -16.54 13.93
CA PRO A 90 4.25 -17.65 13.01
C PRO A 90 3.29 -18.83 13.17
N MET A 91 2.86 -19.10 14.40
CA MET A 91 1.94 -20.21 14.71
C MET A 91 0.52 -19.98 14.17
N LEU A 92 0.06 -18.72 14.15
CA LEU A 92 -1.31 -18.39 13.69
C LEU A 92 -1.37 -18.18 12.17
N TYR A 93 -0.26 -17.79 11.56
CA TYR A 93 -0.20 -17.43 10.15
C TYR A 93 -0.77 -18.49 9.19
N PRO A 94 -0.39 -19.80 9.27
CA PRO A 94 -0.89 -20.80 8.32
C PRO A 94 -2.41 -20.90 8.32
N ARG A 95 -3.02 -20.87 9.50
CA ARG A 95 -4.49 -20.94 9.64
C ARG A 95 -5.20 -19.70 9.10
N LEU A 96 -4.62 -18.52 9.32
CA LEU A 96 -5.17 -17.28 8.76
C LEU A 96 -5.03 -17.25 7.24
N LYS A 97 -3.89 -17.70 6.71
CA LYS A 97 -3.67 -17.82 5.27
C LYS A 97 -4.73 -18.72 4.64
N GLU A 98 -4.87 -19.94 5.14
CA GLU A 98 -5.86 -20.90 4.65
C GLU A 98 -7.29 -20.34 4.69
N ALA A 99 -7.68 -19.72 5.80
CA ALA A 99 -9.01 -19.13 5.95
C ALA A 99 -9.24 -17.95 4.97
N ILE A 100 -8.28 -17.07 4.81
CA ILE A 100 -8.41 -15.93 3.91
C ILE A 100 -8.45 -16.40 2.45
N GLU A 101 -7.53 -17.24 2.04
CA GLU A 101 -7.47 -17.74 0.66
C GLU A 101 -8.69 -18.58 0.31
N GLY A 102 -9.13 -19.46 1.23
CA GLY A 102 -10.32 -20.28 1.03
C GLY A 102 -11.62 -19.52 0.93
N GLU A 103 -11.82 -18.50 1.79
CA GLU A 103 -13.05 -17.72 1.82
C GLU A 103 -13.10 -16.60 0.76
N THR A 104 -11.94 -16.16 0.29
CA THR A 104 -11.88 -14.96 -0.55
C THR A 104 -11.22 -15.20 -1.90
N GLY A 105 -10.40 -16.24 -2.09
CA GLY A 105 -9.57 -16.40 -3.26
C GLY A 105 -8.48 -15.33 -3.43
N VAL A 106 -8.27 -14.48 -2.41
CA VAL A 106 -7.21 -13.44 -2.42
C VAL A 106 -5.93 -14.04 -1.86
N THR A 107 -4.84 -13.95 -2.59
CA THR A 107 -3.53 -14.49 -2.19
C THR A 107 -2.99 -13.81 -0.94
N VAL A 108 -2.54 -14.59 0.05
CA VAL A 108 -1.82 -14.07 1.21
C VAL A 108 -0.32 -14.20 0.97
N TYR A 109 0.32 -13.09 0.66
CA TYR A 109 1.75 -13.02 0.33
C TYR A 109 2.68 -13.14 1.53
N GLY A 110 2.15 -13.21 2.73
CA GLY A 110 2.99 -13.41 3.91
C GLY A 110 2.52 -12.65 5.13
N TYR A 111 3.42 -12.56 6.09
CA TYR A 111 3.14 -11.88 7.35
C TYR A 111 4.39 -11.22 7.93
N LEU A 112 4.17 -10.25 8.81
CA LEU A 112 5.18 -9.72 9.73
C LEU A 112 4.74 -10.01 11.16
N PRO A 113 5.60 -10.60 12.01
CA PRO A 113 5.31 -10.77 13.42
C PRO A 113 5.39 -9.43 14.16
N ASN A 114 5.04 -9.43 15.44
CA ASN A 114 5.30 -8.27 16.27
C ASN A 114 6.82 -8.13 16.49
N LEU A 115 7.39 -6.99 16.12
CA LEU A 115 8.81 -6.66 16.23
C LEU A 115 8.96 -5.41 17.11
N PRO A 116 9.01 -5.57 18.45
CA PRO A 116 9.06 -4.41 19.37
C PRO A 116 10.24 -3.47 19.12
N GLY A 117 11.41 -4.04 18.73
CA GLY A 117 12.61 -3.25 18.42
C GLY A 117 12.50 -2.42 17.12
N CYS A 118 11.49 -2.69 16.29
CA CYS A 118 11.25 -1.97 15.03
C CYS A 118 10.08 -0.97 15.14
N ALA A 119 9.54 -0.75 16.33
CA ALA A 119 8.47 0.22 16.52
C ALA A 119 8.96 1.63 16.17
N LEU A 120 8.19 2.33 15.35
CA LEU A 120 8.34 3.74 15.08
C LEU A 120 7.34 4.50 15.94
N GLU A 121 7.82 5.50 16.68
CA GLU A 121 6.95 6.34 17.49
C GLU A 121 6.10 7.24 16.60
N SER A 122 4.82 7.33 16.93
CA SER A 122 3.90 8.25 16.27
C SER A 122 3.66 9.46 17.17
N ARG A 123 3.75 10.67 16.65
CA ARG A 123 3.36 11.89 17.36
C ARG A 123 1.89 12.20 17.08
N HIS A 124 1.20 12.79 18.05
CA HIS A 124 -0.20 13.21 17.91
C HIS A 124 -0.42 14.29 16.84
N LEU A 125 0.62 15.07 16.52
CA LEU A 125 0.58 16.14 15.51
C LEU A 125 1.86 16.09 14.68
N GLY A 126 1.74 15.55 13.47
CA GLY A 126 2.82 15.51 12.50
C GLY A 126 3.64 14.21 12.53
N LEU A 127 4.33 13.98 11.43
CA LEU A 127 5.22 12.83 11.25
C LEU A 127 6.55 13.09 11.97
N VAL A 128 7.13 12.07 12.57
CA VAL A 128 8.52 12.09 13.00
C VAL A 128 9.38 12.00 11.75
N THR A 129 10.29 12.92 11.54
CA THR A 129 11.16 12.88 10.36
C THR A 129 12.16 11.74 10.48
N ALA A 130 12.64 11.25 9.35
CA ALA A 130 13.64 10.16 9.32
C ALA A 130 14.89 10.49 10.16
N ALA A 131 15.27 11.77 10.25
CA ALA A 131 16.42 12.24 11.04
C ALA A 131 16.18 12.16 12.56
N GLU A 132 14.92 12.19 13.00
CA GLU A 132 14.55 12.16 14.42
C GLU A 132 14.38 10.73 14.97
N VAL A 133 14.29 9.72 14.08
CA VAL A 133 14.12 8.32 14.49
C VAL A 133 15.47 7.72 14.88
N ALA A 134 15.68 7.49 16.16
CA ALA A 134 16.87 6.81 16.62
C ALA A 134 16.98 5.38 16.06
N GLY A 135 18.14 5.02 15.50
CA GLY A 135 18.38 3.68 14.95
C GLY A 135 17.49 3.32 13.77
N LEU A 136 17.05 4.30 12.95
CA LEU A 136 16.13 4.04 11.82
C LEU A 136 16.70 3.02 10.85
N ARG A 137 18.00 3.12 10.53
CA ARG A 137 18.64 2.21 9.57
C ARG A 137 18.65 0.77 10.08
N GLU A 138 18.96 0.57 11.34
CA GLU A 138 18.95 -0.73 12.01
C GLU A 138 17.54 -1.32 12.06
N LYS A 139 16.55 -0.49 12.38
CA LYS A 139 15.13 -0.89 12.37
C LYS A 139 14.68 -1.32 10.97
N LEU A 140 15.03 -0.55 9.94
CA LEU A 140 14.70 -0.88 8.55
C LEU A 140 15.40 -2.16 8.09
N SER A 141 16.68 -2.35 8.45
CA SER A 141 17.40 -3.59 8.12
C SER A 141 16.78 -4.82 8.79
N ALA A 142 16.36 -4.70 10.04
CA ALA A 142 15.69 -5.77 10.75
C ALA A 142 14.29 -6.09 10.14
N LEU A 143 13.54 -5.07 9.74
CA LEU A 143 12.26 -5.24 9.05
C LEU A 143 12.46 -5.90 7.67
N ALA A 144 13.47 -5.49 6.90
CA ALA A 144 13.78 -6.09 5.60
C ALA A 144 14.16 -7.57 5.76
N ALA A 145 15.07 -7.88 6.67
CA ALA A 145 15.47 -9.27 6.95
C ALA A 145 14.29 -10.15 7.43
N GLN A 146 13.34 -9.57 8.15
CA GLN A 146 12.13 -10.29 8.53
C GLN A 146 11.19 -10.47 7.34
N ALA A 147 11.03 -9.45 6.50
CA ALA A 147 10.20 -9.54 5.29
C ALA A 147 10.72 -10.63 4.35
N GLU A 148 12.02 -10.69 4.10
CA GLU A 148 12.64 -11.75 3.29
C GLU A 148 12.35 -13.17 3.81
N LYS A 149 12.16 -13.34 5.12
CA LYS A 149 11.86 -14.64 5.74
C LYS A 149 10.39 -15.05 5.69
N SER A 150 9.48 -14.08 5.66
CA SER A 150 8.07 -14.35 5.93
C SER A 150 7.10 -13.73 4.91
N VAL A 151 7.62 -13.04 3.91
CA VAL A 151 6.82 -12.48 2.81
C VAL A 151 7.33 -13.07 1.49
N ASP A 152 6.41 -13.48 0.63
CA ASP A 152 6.66 -13.95 -0.72
C ASP A 152 6.98 -12.76 -1.62
N ILE A 153 8.24 -12.34 -1.61
CA ILE A 153 8.71 -11.19 -2.40
C ILE A 153 8.61 -11.49 -3.89
N ASP A 154 8.94 -12.71 -4.34
CA ASP A 154 8.87 -13.10 -5.74
C ASP A 154 7.42 -13.07 -6.25
N GLY A 155 6.48 -13.54 -5.45
CA GLY A 155 5.05 -13.45 -5.74
C GLY A 155 4.56 -12.00 -5.85
N LEU A 156 5.06 -11.09 -5.00
CA LEU A 156 4.74 -9.66 -5.09
C LEU A 156 5.35 -9.02 -6.34
N LEU A 157 6.56 -9.39 -6.72
CA LEU A 157 7.20 -8.93 -7.96
C LEU A 157 6.43 -9.43 -9.19
N ALA A 158 5.99 -10.69 -9.18
CA ALA A 158 5.16 -11.26 -10.25
C ALA A 158 3.80 -10.54 -10.33
N LEU A 159 3.18 -10.21 -9.19
CA LEU A 159 1.96 -9.41 -9.15
C LEU A 159 2.21 -8.01 -9.74
N ALA A 160 3.28 -7.34 -9.38
CA ALA A 160 3.63 -6.03 -9.90
C ALA A 160 3.85 -6.07 -11.43
N ALA A 161 4.51 -7.10 -11.93
CA ALA A 161 4.73 -7.30 -13.37
C ALA A 161 3.43 -7.54 -14.16
N SER A 162 2.32 -7.91 -13.49
CA SER A 162 0.99 -8.05 -14.11
C SER A 162 0.27 -6.71 -14.33
N ALA A 163 0.78 -5.62 -13.77
CA ALA A 163 0.20 -4.29 -13.98
C ALA A 163 0.33 -3.88 -15.46
N PRO A 164 -0.69 -3.22 -16.03
CA PRO A 164 -0.60 -2.74 -17.40
C PRO A 164 0.49 -1.67 -17.54
N ALA A 165 1.05 -1.57 -18.74
CA ALA A 165 1.92 -0.45 -19.07
C ALA A 165 1.16 0.87 -18.88
N LEU A 166 1.79 1.81 -18.22
CA LEU A 166 1.21 3.13 -17.98
C LEU A 166 1.72 4.08 -19.07
N ASP A 167 0.82 4.48 -19.97
CA ASP A 167 1.06 5.53 -20.96
C ASP A 167 0.24 6.76 -20.57
N ALA A 168 0.89 7.86 -20.27
CA ALA A 168 0.24 9.08 -19.81
C ALA A 168 0.90 10.31 -20.40
N ALA A 169 0.10 11.12 -21.13
CA ALA A 169 0.56 12.40 -21.66
C ALA A 169 0.81 13.41 -20.53
N ALA A 170 1.78 14.30 -20.73
CA ALA A 170 2.01 15.40 -19.82
C ALA A 170 0.75 16.27 -19.73
N PRO A 171 0.28 16.62 -18.52
CA PRO A 171 -0.86 17.49 -18.36
C PRO A 171 -0.54 18.90 -18.90
N ALA A 172 -1.53 19.56 -19.47
CA ALA A 172 -1.41 20.98 -19.77
C ALA A 172 -1.27 21.75 -18.45
N LEU A 173 -0.12 22.33 -18.22
CA LEU A 173 0.10 23.19 -17.06
C LEU A 173 -0.41 24.59 -17.37
N PRO A 174 -1.00 25.31 -16.39
CA PRO A 174 -1.31 26.72 -16.58
C PRO A 174 -0.01 27.51 -16.87
N PRO A 175 -0.07 28.59 -17.63
CA PRO A 175 1.11 29.40 -17.87
C PRO A 175 1.71 29.87 -16.53
N PRO A 176 3.03 30.05 -16.46
CA PRO A 176 3.67 30.61 -15.27
C PRO A 176 3.06 31.95 -14.91
N VAL A 177 2.79 32.14 -13.62
CA VAL A 177 2.35 33.47 -13.15
C VAL A 177 3.53 34.43 -13.26
N GLU A 178 3.33 35.56 -13.94
CA GLU A 178 4.35 36.62 -14.02
C GLU A 178 4.59 37.24 -12.65
N GLY A 179 5.83 37.55 -12.35
CA GLY A 179 6.23 38.20 -11.10
C GLY A 179 6.83 37.22 -10.06
N ARG A 180 6.90 37.71 -8.83
CA ARG A 180 7.37 36.92 -7.66
C ARG A 180 6.23 36.79 -6.66
N PRO A 181 5.34 35.82 -6.81
CA PRO A 181 4.26 35.62 -5.85
C PRO A 181 4.85 35.31 -4.46
N ARG A 182 4.30 35.94 -3.42
CA ARG A 182 4.60 35.59 -2.02
C ARG A 182 3.69 34.44 -1.63
N ILE A 183 4.29 33.38 -1.09
CA ILE A 183 3.57 32.29 -0.45
C ILE A 183 3.51 32.64 1.03
N ALA A 184 2.30 32.79 1.57
CA ALA A 184 2.08 33.05 3.00
C ALA A 184 1.85 31.73 3.74
#